data_6387f438c83371a9f2276f530eee3a3f
#
_entry.id   6387f438c83371a9f2276f530eee3a3f
#
_cell.length_a   1.000
_cell.length_b   1.000
_cell.length_c   1.000
_cell.angle_alpha   90.00
_cell.angle_beta   90.00
_cell.angle_gamma   90.00
#
_symmetry.space_group_name_H-M   'P 1'
#
loop_
_entity.id
_entity.type
_entity.pdbx_description
1 polymer ?
#
loop_
_entity_poly.entity_id
_entity_poly.type
_entity_poly.pdbx_seq_one_letter_code
_entity_poly.pdbx_strand_id
1 'polypeptide(L)'
;MDLIAVFFFLLKDCRFCEIKVIFAEMIEQPVGPLSSESINLNLFLYMITASMIIELLIVLLALYVGSRYGSLALGAISGIGLAILVFGFGLKPGTPPTDVIYIIIAAVTCAGILQASGGMDWLIQIAERLLRKHPDRITFLAPLCTFTLTVLVGTGHVVYTLMPIIVDIAIKKGIRPERPCGVASIASQVGITCSPIAAAVVAFVTISNANGFDVTIPQVLMVTIPACVCGLMCAAAASYHRGLDLDKDPVFQKRLQDPAQREYIYGGTATTLDKKISKESRRAVYIFFGALAVIVMFAVFQNLLPAYDSVKAIDGAKDVTLASGVTVTPKELAAANVVLPGVTVATTVKLKMNLVIQIVMISAAALMIMFCKASPKKAVAGAVWQSGRVVWWLSMVSRGWPIHTSAIILTR
;
A
#
# COMPACT_ATOMS: atom_id res chain seq x y z
N MET A 1 -15.81 6.87 2.81
CA MET A 1 -16.84 5.89 3.22
C MET A 1 -16.55 4.48 2.72
N ASP A 2 -15.51 4.25 1.91
CA ASP A 2 -15.35 2.99 1.16
C ASP A 2 -14.30 2.01 1.71
N LEU A 3 -13.50 2.42 2.70
CA LEU A 3 -12.57 1.50 3.39
C LEU A 3 -13.33 0.46 4.24
N ILE A 4 -14.50 0.81 4.74
CA ILE A 4 -15.36 -0.07 5.53
C ILE A 4 -16.03 -1.11 4.62
N ALA A 5 -16.43 -0.74 3.40
CA ALA A 5 -17.02 -1.66 2.44
C ALA A 5 -16.02 -2.71 1.94
N VAL A 6 -14.77 -2.32 1.67
CA VAL A 6 -13.68 -3.24 1.31
C VAL A 6 -13.31 -4.14 2.49
N PHE A 7 -13.33 -3.62 3.71
CA PHE A 7 -13.10 -4.40 4.93
C PHE A 7 -14.22 -5.44 5.16
N PHE A 8 -15.49 -5.07 4.92
CA PHE A 8 -16.62 -6.02 4.99
C PHE A 8 -16.62 -7.04 3.85
N PHE A 9 -16.14 -6.68 2.65
CA PHE A 9 -16.02 -7.61 1.52
C PHE A 9 -14.92 -8.65 1.75
N LEU A 10 -13.78 -8.24 2.35
CA LEU A 10 -12.69 -9.15 2.72
C LEU A 10 -13.06 -10.06 3.91
N LEU A 11 -13.97 -9.62 4.78
CA LEU A 11 -14.48 -10.45 5.87
C LEU A 11 -15.52 -11.48 5.39
N LYS A 12 -16.10 -11.33 4.20
CA LYS A 12 -17.15 -12.21 3.69
C LYS A 12 -16.61 -13.56 3.17
N ASP A 13 -15.35 -13.60 2.72
CA ASP A 13 -14.75 -14.80 2.10
C ASP A 13 -13.68 -15.51 2.95
N CYS A 14 -13.30 -14.97 4.12
CA CYS A 14 -12.35 -15.61 5.01
C CYS A 14 -13.03 -16.26 6.22
N ARG A 15 -13.08 -17.61 6.27
CA ARG A 15 -13.31 -18.50 7.46
C ARG A 15 -14.39 -18.10 8.49
N PHE A 16 -15.03 -16.93 8.35
CA PHE A 16 -16.18 -16.57 9.19
C PHE A 16 -17.40 -17.46 8.92
N CYS A 17 -17.48 -18.09 7.74
CA CYS A 17 -18.49 -19.10 7.45
C CYS A 17 -18.28 -20.37 8.27
N GLU A 18 -17.04 -20.83 8.44
CA GLU A 18 -16.74 -22.01 9.29
C GLU A 18 -17.02 -21.73 10.77
N ILE A 19 -16.71 -20.51 11.24
CA ILE A 19 -17.04 -20.10 12.61
C ILE A 19 -18.56 -20.02 12.80
N LYS A 20 -19.34 -19.55 11.83
CA LYS A 20 -20.80 -19.56 11.88
C LYS A 20 -21.37 -20.99 11.90
N VAL A 21 -20.78 -21.92 11.15
CA VAL A 21 -21.22 -23.33 11.12
C VAL A 21 -20.91 -23.99 12.47
N ILE A 22 -19.71 -23.77 13.03
CA ILE A 22 -19.33 -24.27 14.36
C ILE A 22 -20.23 -23.65 15.45
N PHE A 23 -20.57 -22.37 15.36
CA PHE A 23 -21.51 -21.70 16.28
C PHE A 23 -22.95 -22.21 16.12
N ALA A 24 -23.40 -22.47 14.90
CA ALA A 24 -24.73 -23.01 14.64
C ALA A 24 -24.88 -24.45 15.16
N GLU A 25 -23.88 -25.30 14.94
CA GLU A 25 -23.84 -26.67 15.47
C GLU A 25 -23.74 -26.71 16.99
N MET A 26 -23.09 -25.71 17.64
CA MET A 26 -23.05 -25.61 19.11
C MET A 26 -24.38 -25.12 19.72
N ILE A 27 -25.21 -24.39 18.98
CA ILE A 27 -26.51 -23.88 19.46
C ILE A 27 -27.62 -24.92 19.31
N GLU A 28 -27.49 -25.88 18.37
CA GLU A 28 -28.50 -26.91 18.08
C GLU A 28 -28.38 -28.20 18.95
N GLN A 29 -27.37 -28.29 19.81
CA GLN A 29 -27.31 -29.46 20.73
C GLN A 29 -28.37 -29.31 21.86
N PRO A 30 -29.23 -30.28 22.08
CA PRO A 30 -30.23 -30.23 23.15
C PRO A 30 -29.52 -30.19 24.51
N VAL A 31 -29.86 -29.18 25.30
CA VAL A 31 -29.33 -28.89 26.63
C VAL A 31 -29.74 -30.07 27.56
N GLY A 32 -28.86 -31.06 27.69
CA GLY A 32 -28.92 -31.99 28.81
C GLY A 32 -28.48 -31.31 30.13
N PRO A 33 -28.69 -31.90 31.29
CA PRO A 33 -28.37 -31.26 32.56
C PRO A 33 -26.88 -30.87 32.58
N LEU A 34 -26.65 -29.55 32.65
CA LEU A 34 -25.34 -28.90 32.59
C LEU A 34 -24.45 -29.41 33.74
N SER A 35 -23.40 -30.14 33.44
CA SER A 35 -22.33 -30.44 34.40
C SER A 35 -21.54 -29.14 34.71
N SER A 36 -20.96 -29.07 35.90
CA SER A 36 -20.16 -27.90 36.31
C SER A 36 -18.99 -27.56 35.35
N GLU A 37 -18.51 -28.58 34.62
CA GLU A 37 -17.47 -28.39 33.58
C GLU A 37 -17.97 -27.69 32.33
N SER A 38 -19.20 -27.98 31.89
CA SER A 38 -19.79 -27.30 30.71
C SER A 38 -20.13 -25.82 30.97
N ILE A 39 -20.51 -25.49 32.20
CA ILE A 39 -20.73 -24.08 32.63
C ILE A 39 -19.40 -23.33 32.65
N ASN A 40 -18.32 -23.92 33.12
CA ASN A 40 -16.99 -23.35 33.15
C ASN A 40 -16.44 -23.12 31.73
N LEU A 41 -16.65 -24.04 30.81
CA LEU A 41 -16.22 -23.92 29.42
C LEU A 41 -16.97 -22.79 28.68
N ASN A 42 -18.29 -22.72 28.86
CA ASN A 42 -19.11 -21.66 28.25
C ASN A 42 -18.76 -20.27 28.80
N LEU A 43 -18.52 -20.14 30.09
CA LEU A 43 -18.10 -18.89 30.73
C LEU A 43 -16.70 -18.48 30.23
N PHE A 44 -15.79 -19.43 30.09
CA PHE A 44 -14.43 -19.22 29.56
C PHE A 44 -14.47 -18.77 28.10
N LEU A 45 -15.28 -19.39 27.24
CA LEU A 45 -15.48 -18.99 25.85
C LEU A 45 -16.11 -17.59 25.75
N TYR A 46 -17.08 -17.27 26.61
CA TYR A 46 -17.69 -15.94 26.66
C TYR A 46 -16.68 -14.85 27.05
N MET A 47 -15.83 -15.12 28.04
CA MET A 47 -14.77 -14.18 28.46
C MET A 47 -13.74 -13.95 27.34
N ILE A 48 -13.32 -15.01 26.62
CA ILE A 48 -12.40 -14.86 25.48
C ILE A 48 -13.04 -14.03 24.37
N THR A 49 -14.31 -14.28 24.05
CA THR A 49 -15.02 -13.54 23.00
C THR A 49 -15.21 -12.07 23.39
N ALA A 50 -15.52 -11.78 24.65
CA ALA A 50 -15.66 -10.42 25.15
C ALA A 50 -14.32 -9.67 25.11
N SER A 51 -13.22 -10.31 25.53
CA SER A 51 -11.88 -9.74 25.42
C SER A 51 -11.52 -9.37 23.97
N MET A 52 -11.74 -10.29 23.02
CA MET A 52 -11.48 -10.06 21.60
C MET A 52 -12.30 -8.89 21.03
N ILE A 53 -13.55 -8.74 21.44
CA ILE A 53 -14.40 -7.62 21.03
C ILE A 53 -13.85 -6.30 21.56
N ILE A 54 -13.45 -6.24 22.83
CA ILE A 54 -12.86 -5.04 23.45
C ILE A 54 -11.55 -4.67 22.76
N GLU A 55 -10.69 -5.63 22.49
CA GLU A 55 -9.43 -5.44 21.76
C GLU A 55 -9.69 -4.86 20.37
N LEU A 56 -10.65 -5.43 19.62
CA LEU A 56 -11.07 -4.90 18.33
C LEU A 56 -11.62 -3.46 18.42
N LEU A 57 -12.42 -3.17 19.44
CA LEU A 57 -12.94 -1.81 19.67
C LEU A 57 -11.82 -0.82 19.96
N ILE A 58 -10.80 -1.18 20.72
CA ILE A 58 -9.62 -0.34 20.97
C ILE A 58 -8.90 -0.03 19.63
N VAL A 59 -8.73 -1.04 18.77
CA VAL A 59 -8.15 -0.87 17.43
C VAL A 59 -8.97 0.13 16.61
N LEU A 60 -10.26 -0.09 16.50
CA LEU A 60 -11.16 0.77 15.72
C LEU A 60 -11.21 2.19 16.26
N LEU A 61 -11.22 2.35 17.60
CA LEU A 61 -11.20 3.64 18.26
C LEU A 61 -9.88 4.40 17.97
N ALA A 62 -8.75 3.72 18.07
CA ALA A 62 -7.45 4.31 17.76
C ALA A 62 -7.35 4.76 16.29
N LEU A 63 -7.86 3.94 15.36
CA LEU A 63 -7.95 4.30 13.95
C LEU A 63 -8.91 5.48 13.72
N TYR A 64 -10.08 5.48 14.35
CA TYR A 64 -11.06 6.55 14.21
C TYR A 64 -10.51 7.88 14.74
N VAL A 65 -9.99 7.88 15.96
CA VAL A 65 -9.43 9.09 16.57
C VAL A 65 -8.20 9.56 15.77
N GLY A 66 -7.31 8.64 15.41
CA GLY A 66 -6.10 8.96 14.63
C GLY A 66 -6.41 9.59 13.27
N SER A 67 -7.45 9.11 12.58
CA SER A 67 -7.87 9.65 11.28
C SER A 67 -8.39 11.10 11.35
N ARG A 68 -8.91 11.52 12.53
CA ARG A 68 -9.40 12.89 12.74
C ARG A 68 -8.29 13.93 12.85
N TYR A 69 -7.11 13.54 13.34
CA TYR A 69 -5.99 14.45 13.57
C TYR A 69 -4.96 14.47 12.42
N GLY A 70 -5.16 13.63 11.41
CA GLY A 70 -4.29 13.58 10.24
C GLY A 70 -3.33 12.40 10.22
N SER A 71 -2.61 12.26 9.10
CA SER A 71 -1.86 11.05 8.78
C SER A 71 -0.74 10.69 9.76
N LEU A 72 0.00 11.67 10.28
CA LEU A 72 1.06 11.44 11.27
C LEU A 72 0.47 11.07 12.64
N ALA A 73 -0.61 11.72 13.03
CA ALA A 73 -1.30 11.45 14.27
C ALA A 73 -1.93 10.04 14.28
N LEU A 74 -2.36 9.53 13.13
CA LEU A 74 -2.86 8.17 13.00
C LEU A 74 -1.83 7.15 13.50
N GLY A 75 -0.56 7.29 13.11
CA GLY A 75 0.53 6.43 13.60
C GLY A 75 0.78 6.58 15.10
N ALA A 76 0.85 7.81 15.60
CA ALA A 76 1.10 8.07 17.01
C ALA A 76 -0.02 7.56 17.93
N ILE A 77 -1.29 7.81 17.55
CA ILE A 77 -2.47 7.35 18.30
C ILE A 77 -2.61 5.83 18.24
N SER A 78 -2.30 5.22 17.09
CA SER A 78 -2.21 3.75 16.99
C SER A 78 -1.16 3.18 17.94
N GLY A 79 -0.04 3.90 18.18
CA GLY A 79 0.95 3.51 19.18
C GLY A 79 0.41 3.47 20.61
N ILE A 80 -0.48 4.42 20.97
CA ILE A 80 -1.18 4.40 22.27
C ILE A 80 -2.12 3.18 22.33
N GLY A 81 -2.88 2.91 21.28
CA GLY A 81 -3.73 1.72 21.19
C GLY A 81 -2.93 0.43 21.38
N LEU A 82 -1.77 0.33 20.74
CA LEU A 82 -0.85 -0.80 20.90
C LEU A 82 -0.35 -0.92 22.34
N ALA A 83 0.04 0.20 22.98
CA ALA A 83 0.51 0.20 24.36
C ALA A 83 -0.59 -0.31 25.32
N ILE A 84 -1.85 0.08 25.10
CA ILE A 84 -2.99 -0.41 25.89
C ILE A 84 -3.14 -1.93 25.71
N LEU A 85 -3.03 -2.43 24.49
CA LEU A 85 -3.17 -3.87 24.21
C LEU A 85 -2.02 -4.69 24.81
N VAL A 86 -0.79 -4.21 24.71
CA VAL A 86 0.38 -4.92 25.21
C VAL A 86 0.47 -4.84 26.74
N PHE A 87 0.38 -3.64 27.33
CA PHE A 87 0.56 -3.46 28.75
C PHE A 87 -0.72 -3.66 29.58
N GLY A 88 -1.90 -3.38 29.00
CA GLY A 88 -3.19 -3.55 29.68
C GLY A 88 -3.76 -4.97 29.54
N PHE A 89 -3.67 -5.55 28.33
CA PHE A 89 -4.22 -6.87 28.06
C PHE A 89 -3.16 -7.98 28.01
N GLY A 90 -1.86 -7.65 28.17
CA GLY A 90 -0.77 -8.61 28.18
C GLY A 90 -0.53 -9.29 26.82
N LEU A 91 -1.00 -8.69 25.71
CA LEU A 91 -0.85 -9.28 24.40
C LEU A 91 0.60 -9.18 23.91
N LYS A 92 1.12 -10.28 23.33
CA LYS A 92 2.47 -10.30 22.79
C LYS A 92 2.54 -9.42 21.53
N PRO A 93 3.41 -8.40 21.48
CA PRO A 93 3.58 -7.58 20.29
C PRO A 93 4.12 -8.42 19.14
N GLY A 94 3.62 -8.17 17.92
CA GLY A 94 4.14 -8.79 16.71
C GLY A 94 5.52 -8.24 16.32
N THR A 95 6.23 -8.96 15.45
CA THR A 95 7.51 -8.47 14.91
C THR A 95 7.26 -7.42 13.83
N PRO A 96 7.96 -6.27 13.86
CA PRO A 96 7.84 -5.26 12.81
C PRO A 96 8.21 -5.82 11.43
N PRO A 97 7.51 -5.43 10.36
CA PRO A 97 7.81 -5.89 9.00
C PRO A 97 8.99 -5.12 8.41
N THR A 98 10.19 -5.38 8.90
CA THR A 98 11.41 -4.66 8.49
C THR A 98 11.61 -4.67 6.99
N ASP A 99 11.38 -5.79 6.31
CA ASP A 99 11.49 -5.90 4.85
C ASP A 99 10.58 -4.91 4.13
N VAL A 100 9.32 -4.80 4.58
CA VAL A 100 8.34 -3.85 3.99
C VAL A 100 8.77 -2.41 4.23
N ILE A 101 9.25 -2.09 5.43
CA ILE A 101 9.73 -0.74 5.78
C ILE A 101 10.89 -0.33 4.88
N TYR A 102 11.87 -1.20 4.66
CA TYR A 102 13.01 -0.91 3.79
C TYR A 102 12.59 -0.72 2.33
N ILE A 103 11.63 -1.50 1.82
CA ILE A 103 11.09 -1.30 0.47
C ILE A 103 10.39 0.05 0.35
N ILE A 104 9.59 0.44 1.34
CA ILE A 104 8.93 1.75 1.36
C ILE A 104 9.97 2.87 1.30
N ILE A 105 11.02 2.79 2.12
CA ILE A 105 12.09 3.79 2.14
C ILE A 105 12.77 3.87 0.76
N ALA A 106 13.13 2.73 0.16
CA ALA A 106 13.77 2.69 -1.13
C ALA A 106 12.90 3.27 -2.25
N ALA A 107 11.63 2.85 -2.32
CA ALA A 107 10.68 3.30 -3.33
C ALA A 107 10.35 4.80 -3.19
N VAL A 108 10.09 5.26 -1.97
CA VAL A 108 9.79 6.69 -1.70
C VAL A 108 11.00 7.58 -1.98
N THR A 109 12.21 7.10 -1.67
CA THR A 109 13.45 7.82 -1.99
C THR A 109 13.60 7.97 -3.51
N CYS A 110 13.42 6.89 -4.26
CA CYS A 110 13.50 6.91 -5.72
C CYS A 110 12.45 7.84 -6.33
N ALA A 111 11.19 7.72 -5.92
CA ALA A 111 10.09 8.56 -6.41
C ALA A 111 10.25 10.04 -5.99
N GLY A 112 10.76 10.31 -4.79
CA GLY A 112 11.08 11.67 -4.33
C GLY A 112 12.19 12.33 -5.15
N ILE A 113 13.22 11.56 -5.53
CA ILE A 113 14.30 12.04 -6.40
C ILE A 113 13.80 12.24 -7.83
N LEU A 114 12.93 11.38 -8.34
CA LEU A 114 12.23 11.57 -9.61
C LEU A 114 11.42 12.88 -9.59
N GLN A 115 10.71 13.16 -8.51
CA GLN A 115 9.98 14.42 -8.33
C GLN A 115 10.95 15.62 -8.32
N ALA A 116 12.02 15.55 -7.55
CA ALA A 116 13.02 16.61 -7.43
C ALA A 116 13.77 16.91 -8.74
N SER A 117 13.92 15.92 -9.62
CA SER A 117 14.51 16.08 -10.94
C SER A 117 13.57 16.73 -11.96
N GLY A 118 12.30 16.93 -11.61
CA GLY A 118 11.25 17.39 -12.55
C GLY A 118 10.73 16.28 -13.48
N GLY A 119 11.11 15.02 -13.27
CA GLY A 119 10.63 13.91 -14.07
C GLY A 119 9.13 13.68 -13.92
N MET A 120 8.60 13.87 -12.72
CA MET A 120 7.17 13.79 -12.47
C MET A 120 6.38 14.87 -13.22
N ASP A 121 6.91 16.08 -13.32
CA ASP A 121 6.29 17.16 -14.10
C ASP A 121 6.16 16.77 -15.58
N TRP A 122 7.16 16.08 -16.13
CA TRP A 122 7.09 15.60 -17.51
C TRP A 122 6.00 14.53 -17.71
N LEU A 123 5.88 13.60 -16.80
CA LEU A 123 4.81 12.59 -16.84
C LEU A 123 3.43 13.22 -16.75
N ILE A 124 3.26 14.23 -15.88
CA ILE A 124 2.03 15.01 -15.76
C ILE A 124 1.72 15.77 -17.05
N GLN A 125 2.73 16.38 -17.71
CA GLN A 125 2.53 17.05 -18.98
C GLN A 125 2.09 16.10 -20.10
N ILE A 126 2.57 14.86 -20.11
CA ILE A 126 2.12 13.84 -21.07
C ILE A 126 0.63 13.55 -20.86
N ALA A 127 0.23 13.34 -19.60
CA ALA A 127 -1.18 13.12 -19.24
C ALA A 127 -2.05 14.34 -19.60
N GLU A 128 -1.60 15.55 -19.28
CA GLU A 128 -2.30 16.79 -19.61
C GLU A 128 -2.51 16.95 -21.13
N ARG A 129 -1.47 16.70 -21.94
CA ARG A 129 -1.60 16.73 -23.40
C ARG A 129 -2.63 15.74 -23.92
N LEU A 130 -2.67 14.53 -23.35
CA LEU A 130 -3.65 13.52 -23.72
C LEU A 130 -5.08 13.97 -23.35
N LEU A 131 -5.27 14.51 -22.16
CA LEU A 131 -6.57 15.01 -21.70
C LEU A 131 -7.05 16.20 -22.54
N ARG A 132 -6.16 17.17 -22.85
CA ARG A 132 -6.51 18.32 -23.69
C ARG A 132 -6.78 17.95 -25.15
N LYS A 133 -6.19 16.85 -25.64
CA LYS A 133 -6.44 16.36 -27.00
C LYS A 133 -7.85 15.75 -27.16
N HIS A 134 -8.38 15.16 -26.08
CA HIS A 134 -9.67 14.47 -26.09
C HIS A 134 -10.59 14.91 -24.94
N PRO A 135 -10.96 16.20 -24.88
CA PRO A 135 -11.71 16.76 -23.75
C PRO A 135 -13.12 16.15 -23.61
N ASP A 136 -13.73 15.71 -24.71
CA ASP A 136 -15.06 15.08 -24.69
C ASP A 136 -15.10 13.77 -23.90
N ARG A 137 -13.94 13.09 -23.79
CA ARG A 137 -13.79 11.80 -23.08
C ARG A 137 -13.15 11.96 -21.73
N ILE A 138 -13.11 13.17 -21.19
CA ILE A 138 -12.38 13.45 -19.93
C ILE A 138 -12.88 12.61 -18.76
N THR A 139 -14.18 12.26 -18.71
CA THR A 139 -14.75 11.43 -17.64
C THR A 139 -14.15 10.04 -17.60
N PHE A 140 -13.68 9.50 -18.72
CA PHE A 140 -13.01 8.20 -18.81
C PHE A 140 -11.48 8.34 -18.81
N LEU A 141 -10.95 9.34 -19.51
CA LEU A 141 -9.50 9.52 -19.66
C LEU A 141 -8.84 10.03 -18.38
N ALA A 142 -9.51 10.90 -17.62
CA ALA A 142 -8.92 11.44 -16.39
C ALA A 142 -8.66 10.34 -15.35
N PRO A 143 -9.60 9.44 -15.02
CA PRO A 143 -9.34 8.29 -14.16
C PRO A 143 -8.23 7.38 -14.68
N LEU A 144 -8.19 7.09 -15.99
CA LEU A 144 -7.14 6.25 -16.57
C LEU A 144 -5.76 6.90 -16.45
N CYS A 145 -5.64 8.21 -16.71
CA CYS A 145 -4.38 8.92 -16.55
C CYS A 145 -3.91 8.93 -15.09
N THR A 146 -4.81 9.23 -14.15
CA THR A 146 -4.46 9.22 -12.72
C THR A 146 -4.10 7.83 -12.23
N PHE A 147 -4.85 6.81 -12.64
CA PHE A 147 -4.56 5.40 -12.34
C PHE A 147 -3.17 5.01 -12.86
N THR A 148 -2.91 5.21 -14.15
CA THR A 148 -1.64 4.84 -14.79
C THR A 148 -0.46 5.54 -14.13
N LEU A 149 -0.56 6.84 -13.88
CA LEU A 149 0.51 7.57 -13.20
C LEU A 149 0.71 7.09 -11.76
N THR A 150 -0.35 6.75 -11.05
CA THR A 150 -0.24 6.19 -9.69
C THR A 150 0.40 4.81 -9.70
N VAL A 151 0.04 3.94 -10.63
CA VAL A 151 0.67 2.62 -10.80
C VAL A 151 2.16 2.76 -11.06
N LEU A 152 2.55 3.70 -11.91
CA LEU A 152 3.95 3.94 -12.27
C LEU A 152 4.75 4.53 -11.11
N VAL A 153 4.19 5.51 -10.40
CA VAL A 153 4.90 6.23 -9.33
C VAL A 153 4.81 5.52 -7.97
N GLY A 154 3.81 4.65 -7.80
CA GLY A 154 3.57 3.91 -6.55
C GLY A 154 2.88 4.73 -5.46
N THR A 155 2.47 5.97 -5.75
CA THR A 155 1.81 6.86 -4.78
C THR A 155 0.63 7.62 -5.41
N GLY A 156 -0.46 7.80 -4.65
CA GLY A 156 -1.67 8.50 -5.12
C GLY A 156 -1.55 10.04 -5.22
N HIS A 157 -0.41 10.62 -4.82
CA HIS A 157 -0.27 12.08 -4.75
C HIS A 157 -0.26 12.79 -6.11
N VAL A 158 -0.04 12.07 -7.18
CA VAL A 158 -0.06 12.61 -8.56
C VAL A 158 -1.41 13.24 -8.89
N VAL A 159 -2.51 12.75 -8.31
CA VAL A 159 -3.86 13.29 -8.53
C VAL A 159 -3.98 14.76 -8.13
N TYR A 160 -3.30 15.20 -7.07
CA TYR A 160 -3.39 16.57 -6.60
C TYR A 160 -2.89 17.58 -7.63
N THR A 161 -1.90 17.21 -8.44
CA THR A 161 -1.41 18.06 -9.53
C THR A 161 -2.31 17.99 -10.78
N LEU A 162 -2.92 16.82 -11.04
CA LEU A 162 -3.82 16.64 -12.19
C LEU A 162 -5.23 17.19 -11.93
N MET A 163 -5.69 17.25 -10.69
CA MET A 163 -7.05 17.65 -10.35
C MET A 163 -7.40 19.05 -10.88
N PRO A 164 -6.59 20.09 -10.67
CA PRO A 164 -6.88 21.42 -11.23
C PRO A 164 -6.96 21.41 -12.76
N ILE A 165 -6.13 20.61 -13.43
CA ILE A 165 -6.11 20.46 -14.89
C ILE A 165 -7.38 19.79 -15.38
N ILE A 166 -7.82 18.73 -14.70
CA ILE A 166 -9.07 18.01 -15.02
C ILE A 166 -10.27 18.95 -14.86
N VAL A 167 -10.30 19.74 -13.78
CA VAL A 167 -11.35 20.76 -13.53
C VAL A 167 -11.37 21.81 -14.65
N ASP A 168 -10.21 22.38 -15.02
CA ASP A 168 -10.09 23.39 -16.07
C ASP A 168 -10.62 22.87 -17.43
N ILE A 169 -10.21 21.66 -17.81
CA ILE A 169 -10.65 21.07 -19.07
C ILE A 169 -12.17 20.76 -19.05
N ALA A 170 -12.66 20.21 -17.93
CA ALA A 170 -14.08 19.87 -17.80
C ALA A 170 -14.97 21.13 -17.87
N ILE A 171 -14.62 22.19 -17.15
CA ILE A 171 -15.37 23.46 -17.16
C ILE A 171 -15.38 24.08 -18.57
N LYS A 172 -14.21 24.16 -19.23
CA LYS A 172 -14.09 24.72 -20.58
C LYS A 172 -14.87 23.96 -21.61
N LYS A 173 -15.18 22.67 -21.34
CA LYS A 173 -15.98 21.81 -22.23
C LYS A 173 -17.47 21.77 -21.82
N GLY A 174 -17.88 22.45 -20.76
CA GLY A 174 -19.25 22.41 -20.24
C GLY A 174 -19.60 21.12 -19.50
N ILE A 175 -18.60 20.27 -19.23
CA ILE A 175 -18.78 19.01 -18.48
C ILE A 175 -18.72 19.31 -16.99
N ARG A 176 -19.61 18.72 -16.21
CA ARG A 176 -19.63 18.83 -14.76
C ARG A 176 -18.34 18.26 -14.12
N PRO A 177 -17.50 19.09 -13.46
CA PRO A 177 -16.17 18.65 -12.98
C PRO A 177 -16.22 17.51 -11.97
N GLU A 178 -17.28 17.41 -11.16
CA GLU A 178 -17.43 16.36 -10.15
C GLU A 178 -17.38 14.96 -10.76
N ARG A 179 -17.81 14.79 -12.03
CA ARG A 179 -17.81 13.50 -12.72
C ARG A 179 -16.40 12.96 -12.91
N PRO A 180 -15.51 13.62 -13.68
CA PRO A 180 -14.14 13.14 -13.87
C PRO A 180 -13.31 13.21 -12.59
N CYS A 181 -13.48 14.23 -11.75
CA CYS A 181 -12.68 14.41 -10.55
C CYS A 181 -12.97 13.36 -9.47
N GLY A 182 -14.24 13.01 -9.26
CA GLY A 182 -14.62 11.98 -8.31
C GLY A 182 -14.02 10.62 -8.66
N VAL A 183 -14.14 10.20 -9.92
CA VAL A 183 -13.56 8.92 -10.36
C VAL A 183 -12.04 8.97 -10.42
N ALA A 184 -11.43 10.10 -10.82
CA ALA A 184 -9.97 10.28 -10.83
C ALA A 184 -9.37 10.22 -9.41
N SER A 185 -10.08 10.74 -8.41
CA SER A 185 -9.67 10.63 -7.01
C SER A 185 -9.66 9.18 -6.54
N ILE A 186 -10.70 8.41 -6.83
CA ILE A 186 -10.76 6.98 -6.52
C ILE A 186 -9.67 6.23 -7.30
N ALA A 187 -9.48 6.54 -8.59
CA ALA A 187 -8.48 5.92 -9.44
C ALA A 187 -7.06 6.05 -8.88
N SER A 188 -6.74 7.20 -8.28
CA SER A 188 -5.43 7.42 -7.65
C SER A 188 -5.21 6.54 -6.42
N GLN A 189 -6.24 6.24 -5.64
CA GLN A 189 -6.13 5.36 -4.47
C GLN A 189 -6.06 3.88 -4.89
N VAL A 190 -6.94 3.49 -5.81
CA VAL A 190 -6.98 2.12 -6.32
C VAL A 190 -5.69 1.77 -7.11
N GLY A 191 -5.10 2.74 -7.81
CA GLY A 191 -3.82 2.57 -8.51
C GLY A 191 -2.65 2.14 -7.62
N ILE A 192 -2.69 2.46 -6.33
CA ILE A 192 -1.67 2.03 -5.36
C ILE A 192 -1.65 0.50 -5.25
N THR A 193 -2.82 -0.15 -5.27
CA THR A 193 -2.93 -1.63 -5.16
C THR A 193 -2.49 -2.36 -6.43
N CYS A 194 -2.26 -1.62 -7.51
CA CYS A 194 -1.82 -2.13 -8.81
C CYS A 194 -0.35 -1.77 -9.12
N SER A 195 0.37 -1.17 -8.19
CA SER A 195 1.76 -0.79 -8.39
C SER A 195 2.72 -1.83 -7.84
N PRO A 196 3.70 -2.31 -8.63
CA PRO A 196 4.69 -3.30 -8.18
C PRO A 196 5.64 -2.78 -7.11
N ILE A 197 5.73 -1.46 -6.95
CA ILE A 197 6.61 -0.79 -5.99
C ILE A 197 5.85 -0.21 -4.80
N ALA A 198 4.52 -0.30 -4.79
CA ALA A 198 3.73 0.21 -3.69
C ALA A 198 3.85 -0.67 -2.45
N ALA A 199 3.98 0.00 -1.31
CA ALA A 199 4.07 -0.65 -0.01
C ALA A 199 2.89 -1.61 0.27
N ALA A 200 1.70 -1.27 -0.21
CA ALA A 200 0.50 -2.07 -0.02
C ALA A 200 0.60 -3.46 -0.68
N VAL A 201 1.07 -3.52 -1.94
CA VAL A 201 1.24 -4.80 -2.68
C VAL A 201 2.33 -5.64 -2.04
N VAL A 202 3.46 -5.03 -1.70
CA VAL A 202 4.57 -5.74 -1.05
C VAL A 202 4.17 -6.26 0.32
N ALA A 203 3.46 -5.46 1.12
CA ALA A 203 2.96 -5.88 2.43
C ALA A 203 1.99 -7.06 2.29
N PHE A 204 1.05 -7.00 1.32
CA PHE A 204 0.12 -8.08 1.05
C PHE A 204 0.84 -9.39 0.72
N VAL A 205 1.78 -9.37 -0.23
CA VAL A 205 2.58 -10.54 -0.61
C VAL A 205 3.38 -11.08 0.57
N THR A 206 4.03 -10.20 1.35
CA THR A 206 4.83 -10.62 2.51
C THR A 206 3.96 -11.29 3.59
N ILE A 207 2.77 -10.73 3.85
CA ILE A 207 1.83 -11.28 4.83
C ILE A 207 1.27 -12.62 4.35
N SER A 208 0.87 -12.72 3.08
CA SER A 208 0.36 -13.96 2.49
C SER A 208 1.38 -15.08 2.59
N ASN A 209 2.63 -14.81 2.19
CA ASN A 209 3.70 -15.80 2.26
C ASN A 209 4.05 -16.22 3.71
N ALA A 210 3.97 -15.30 4.67
CA ALA A 210 4.14 -15.61 6.08
C ALA A 210 3.05 -16.51 6.65
N ASN A 211 1.85 -16.51 6.03
CA ASN A 211 0.72 -17.38 6.39
C ASN A 211 0.63 -18.65 5.53
N GLY A 212 1.69 -18.99 4.78
CA GLY A 212 1.75 -20.24 4.01
C GLY A 212 1.13 -20.17 2.61
N PHE A 213 0.71 -18.98 2.14
CA PHE A 213 0.26 -18.80 0.78
C PHE A 213 1.46 -18.41 -0.09
N ASP A 214 1.75 -19.19 -1.12
CA ASP A 214 2.84 -18.87 -2.06
C ASP A 214 2.34 -17.89 -3.12
N VAL A 215 2.36 -16.59 -2.78
CA VAL A 215 1.86 -15.51 -3.64
C VAL A 215 3.02 -14.64 -4.09
N THR A 216 3.04 -14.31 -5.38
CA THR A 216 4.05 -13.44 -6.02
C THR A 216 3.44 -12.10 -6.44
N ILE A 217 4.28 -11.05 -6.52
CA ILE A 217 3.83 -9.72 -6.99
C ILE A 217 3.16 -9.79 -8.36
N PRO A 218 3.71 -10.48 -9.39
CA PRO A 218 3.04 -10.58 -10.70
C PRO A 218 1.65 -11.22 -10.64
N GLN A 219 1.45 -12.24 -9.80
CA GLN A 219 0.13 -12.89 -9.64
C GLN A 219 -0.88 -11.91 -9.07
N VAL A 220 -0.50 -11.11 -8.06
CA VAL A 220 -1.37 -10.07 -7.51
C VAL A 220 -1.73 -9.04 -8.58
N LEU A 221 -0.74 -8.54 -9.31
CA LEU A 221 -0.96 -7.52 -10.34
C LEU A 221 -1.81 -8.04 -11.51
N MET A 222 -1.66 -9.31 -11.87
CA MET A 222 -2.44 -9.93 -12.94
C MET A 222 -3.95 -9.97 -12.63
N VAL A 223 -4.32 -10.00 -11.35
CA VAL A 223 -5.70 -9.93 -10.89
C VAL A 223 -6.13 -8.49 -10.62
N THR A 224 -5.31 -7.72 -9.91
CA THR A 224 -5.70 -6.36 -9.47
C THR A 224 -5.80 -5.37 -10.63
N ILE A 225 -4.89 -5.40 -11.61
CA ILE A 225 -4.91 -4.44 -12.72
C ILE A 225 -6.20 -4.57 -13.55
N PRO A 226 -6.59 -5.75 -14.07
CA PRO A 226 -7.83 -5.87 -14.84
C PRO A 226 -9.07 -5.54 -13.99
N ALA A 227 -9.14 -6.03 -12.77
CA ALA A 227 -10.26 -5.76 -11.87
C ALA A 227 -10.44 -4.26 -11.60
N CYS A 228 -9.35 -3.56 -11.29
CA CYS A 228 -9.38 -2.13 -11.02
C CYS A 228 -9.71 -1.31 -12.27
N VAL A 229 -9.16 -1.65 -13.43
CA VAL A 229 -9.49 -0.96 -14.69
C VAL A 229 -10.96 -1.16 -15.05
N CYS A 230 -11.50 -2.38 -14.94
CA CYS A 230 -12.92 -2.64 -15.16
C CYS A 230 -13.80 -1.85 -14.17
N GLY A 231 -13.46 -1.88 -12.88
CA GLY A 231 -14.18 -1.13 -11.85
C GLY A 231 -14.16 0.38 -12.09
N LEU A 232 -13.01 0.94 -12.50
CA LEU A 232 -12.88 2.36 -12.83
C LEU A 232 -13.69 2.73 -14.09
N MET A 233 -13.72 1.87 -15.11
CA MET A 233 -14.54 2.09 -16.30
C MET A 233 -16.04 2.05 -15.97
N CYS A 234 -16.48 1.11 -15.13
CA CYS A 234 -17.85 1.07 -14.63
C CYS A 234 -18.19 2.33 -13.82
N ALA A 235 -17.30 2.78 -12.92
CA ALA A 235 -17.50 3.99 -12.14
C ALA A 235 -17.56 5.25 -13.03
N ALA A 236 -16.71 5.33 -14.06
CA ALA A 236 -16.73 6.42 -15.03
C ALA A 236 -18.02 6.42 -15.86
N ALA A 237 -18.49 5.25 -16.28
CA ALA A 237 -19.76 5.09 -17.01
C ALA A 237 -20.95 5.49 -16.12
N ALA A 238 -20.99 5.07 -14.87
CA ALA A 238 -22.01 5.46 -13.91
C ALA A 238 -22.04 6.96 -13.62
N SER A 239 -20.86 7.60 -13.65
CA SER A 239 -20.71 9.04 -13.43
C SER A 239 -20.99 9.89 -14.67
N TYR A 240 -20.95 9.29 -15.88
CA TYR A 240 -20.97 10.03 -17.16
C TYR A 240 -22.19 10.91 -17.36
N HIS A 241 -23.37 10.41 -16.96
CA HIS A 241 -24.65 11.16 -17.06
C HIS A 241 -25.16 11.67 -15.72
N ARG A 242 -24.38 11.63 -14.65
CA ARG A 242 -24.83 12.02 -13.32
C ARG A 242 -24.90 13.54 -13.19
N GLY A 243 -26.10 14.07 -12.95
CA GLY A 243 -26.38 15.50 -12.85
C GLY A 243 -26.47 16.19 -14.22
N LEU A 244 -26.83 17.46 -14.23
CA LEU A 244 -26.93 18.30 -15.44
C LEU A 244 -25.55 18.77 -15.90
N ASP A 245 -25.35 18.89 -17.20
CA ASP A 245 -24.17 19.56 -17.76
C ASP A 245 -24.17 21.04 -17.38
N LEU A 246 -22.99 21.67 -17.33
CA LEU A 246 -22.86 23.07 -16.85
C LEU A 246 -23.67 24.05 -17.68
N ASP A 247 -23.85 23.80 -18.98
CA ASP A 247 -24.65 24.65 -19.85
C ASP A 247 -26.16 24.59 -19.54
N LYS A 248 -26.62 23.51 -18.89
CA LYS A 248 -28.02 23.29 -18.52
C LYS A 248 -28.28 23.49 -17.03
N ASP A 249 -27.24 23.73 -16.23
CA ASP A 249 -27.35 23.93 -14.78
C ASP A 249 -27.76 25.37 -14.46
N PRO A 250 -28.99 25.64 -13.97
CA PRO A 250 -29.45 27.00 -13.72
C PRO A 250 -28.65 27.71 -12.62
N VAL A 251 -28.10 26.96 -11.65
CA VAL A 251 -27.29 27.52 -10.57
C VAL A 251 -25.94 27.98 -11.09
N PHE A 252 -25.32 27.19 -11.96
CA PHE A 252 -24.06 27.53 -12.58
C PHE A 252 -24.23 28.72 -13.55
N GLN A 253 -25.27 28.72 -14.38
CA GLN A 253 -25.56 29.81 -15.31
C GLN A 253 -25.85 31.14 -14.60
N LYS A 254 -26.55 31.07 -13.45
CA LYS A 254 -26.76 32.26 -12.61
C LYS A 254 -25.46 32.86 -12.05
N ARG A 255 -24.50 31.97 -11.65
CA ARG A 255 -23.16 32.42 -11.21
C ARG A 255 -22.35 33.07 -12.33
N LEU A 256 -22.50 32.60 -13.55
CA LEU A 256 -21.81 33.18 -14.72
C LEU A 256 -22.32 34.59 -15.13
N GLN A 257 -23.47 35.00 -14.64
CA GLN A 257 -23.98 36.35 -14.86
C GLN A 257 -23.20 37.42 -14.09
N ASP A 258 -22.53 37.01 -13.00
CA ASP A 258 -21.61 37.88 -12.26
C ASP A 258 -20.24 37.94 -12.98
N PRO A 259 -19.79 39.12 -13.44
CA PRO A 259 -18.50 39.26 -14.13
C PRO A 259 -17.30 38.75 -13.30
N ALA A 260 -17.30 39.00 -11.99
CA ALA A 260 -16.24 38.58 -11.10
C ALA A 260 -16.19 37.03 -10.97
N GLN A 261 -17.35 36.38 -10.87
CA GLN A 261 -17.44 34.92 -10.82
C GLN A 261 -17.03 34.31 -12.17
N ARG A 262 -17.43 34.93 -13.27
CA ARG A 262 -17.05 34.48 -14.62
C ARG A 262 -15.54 34.58 -14.86
N GLU A 263 -14.91 35.66 -14.42
CA GLU A 263 -13.47 35.86 -14.51
C GLU A 263 -12.74 34.83 -13.60
N TYR A 264 -13.23 34.57 -12.41
CA TYR A 264 -12.68 33.55 -11.51
C TYR A 264 -12.73 32.16 -12.14
N ILE A 265 -13.84 31.81 -12.80
CA ILE A 265 -14.06 30.46 -13.37
C ILE A 265 -13.27 30.26 -14.68
N TYR A 266 -13.23 31.25 -15.56
CA TYR A 266 -12.65 31.14 -16.90
C TYR A 266 -11.35 31.94 -17.11
N GLY A 267 -11.03 32.89 -16.23
CA GLY A 267 -9.89 33.79 -16.39
C GLY A 267 -8.51 33.14 -16.16
N GLY A 268 -8.48 31.99 -15.48
CA GLY A 268 -7.28 31.21 -15.26
C GLY A 268 -7.23 29.95 -16.13
N THR A 269 -6.03 29.51 -16.49
CA THR A 269 -5.81 28.20 -17.11
C THR A 269 -4.88 27.40 -16.21
N ALA A 270 -5.39 26.35 -15.58
CA ALA A 270 -4.56 25.42 -14.84
C ALA A 270 -3.78 24.56 -15.84
N THR A 271 -2.51 24.83 -16.02
CA THR A 271 -1.65 24.08 -16.95
C THR A 271 -0.25 23.89 -16.37
N THR A 272 0.34 22.75 -16.68
CA THR A 272 1.75 22.48 -16.42
C THR A 272 2.60 22.56 -17.70
N LEU A 273 1.96 22.79 -18.87
CA LEU A 273 2.63 22.81 -20.17
C LEU A 273 3.60 23.97 -20.33
N ASP A 274 3.38 25.08 -19.62
CA ASP A 274 4.26 26.27 -19.63
C ASP A 274 5.61 26.00 -18.93
N LYS A 275 5.67 24.96 -18.10
CA LYS A 275 6.89 24.59 -17.40
C LYS A 275 7.87 23.93 -18.38
N LYS A 276 9.03 24.54 -18.58
CA LYS A 276 10.09 23.99 -19.43
C LYS A 276 10.64 22.71 -18.82
N ILE A 277 10.54 21.61 -19.53
CA ILE A 277 11.10 20.32 -19.13
C ILE A 277 12.53 20.22 -19.62
N SER A 278 13.46 20.02 -18.70
CA SER A 278 14.86 19.86 -19.01
C SER A 278 15.15 18.47 -19.62
N LYS A 279 16.31 18.35 -20.27
CA LYS A 279 16.77 17.04 -20.78
C LYS A 279 17.05 16.06 -19.62
N GLU A 280 17.50 16.61 -18.49
CA GLU A 280 17.76 15.87 -17.26
C GLU A 280 16.48 15.26 -16.69
N SER A 281 15.37 16.00 -16.68
CA SER A 281 14.06 15.50 -16.24
C SER A 281 13.58 14.31 -17.06
N ARG A 282 13.76 14.34 -18.38
CA ARG A 282 13.41 13.21 -19.26
C ARG A 282 14.31 12.00 -19.00
N ARG A 283 15.63 12.20 -18.82
CA ARG A 283 16.57 11.11 -18.47
C ARG A 283 16.19 10.47 -17.15
N ALA A 284 15.79 11.24 -16.14
CA ALA A 284 15.35 10.71 -14.87
C ALA A 284 14.16 9.76 -15.01
N VAL A 285 13.20 10.11 -15.86
CA VAL A 285 12.04 9.22 -16.14
C VAL A 285 12.49 7.94 -16.84
N TYR A 286 13.41 8.01 -17.81
CA TYR A 286 13.92 6.80 -18.46
C TYR A 286 14.68 5.90 -17.50
N ILE A 287 15.50 6.47 -16.59
CA ILE A 287 16.19 5.69 -15.54
C ILE A 287 15.17 5.01 -14.63
N PHE A 288 14.13 5.74 -14.23
CA PHE A 288 13.07 5.20 -13.38
C PHE A 288 12.31 4.07 -14.07
N PHE A 289 11.89 4.22 -15.32
CA PHE A 289 11.24 3.16 -16.09
C PHE A 289 12.17 1.97 -16.34
N GLY A 290 13.46 2.23 -16.57
CA GLY A 290 14.46 1.16 -16.69
C GLY A 290 14.54 0.34 -15.40
N ALA A 291 14.58 1.00 -14.25
CA ALA A 291 14.56 0.32 -12.95
C ALA A 291 13.28 -0.50 -12.74
N LEU A 292 12.12 0.08 -13.09
CA LEU A 292 10.84 -0.63 -13.00
C LEU A 292 10.81 -1.86 -13.92
N ALA A 293 11.31 -1.73 -15.15
CA ALA A 293 11.40 -2.84 -16.09
C ALA A 293 12.31 -3.98 -15.56
N VAL A 294 13.43 -3.62 -14.92
CA VAL A 294 14.33 -4.59 -14.28
C VAL A 294 13.63 -5.32 -13.13
N ILE A 295 12.89 -4.60 -12.29
CA ILE A 295 12.11 -5.22 -11.20
C ILE A 295 11.08 -6.19 -11.74
N VAL A 296 10.30 -5.78 -12.76
CA VAL A 296 9.29 -6.63 -13.39
C VAL A 296 9.94 -7.84 -14.07
N MET A 297 11.08 -7.66 -14.75
CA MET A 297 11.84 -8.74 -15.35
C MET A 297 12.24 -9.81 -14.32
N PHE A 298 12.82 -9.42 -13.19
CA PHE A 298 13.18 -10.36 -12.12
C PHE A 298 11.97 -10.95 -11.42
N ALA A 299 10.85 -10.22 -11.35
CA ALA A 299 9.62 -10.74 -10.77
C ALA A 299 8.98 -11.84 -11.64
N VAL A 300 9.04 -11.70 -12.97
CA VAL A 300 8.55 -12.70 -13.93
C VAL A 300 9.54 -13.86 -14.08
N PHE A 301 10.82 -13.54 -14.26
CA PHE A 301 11.88 -14.51 -14.49
C PHE A 301 12.70 -14.76 -13.23
N GLN A 302 12.09 -15.35 -12.21
CA GLN A 302 12.79 -15.65 -10.94
C GLN A 302 14.01 -16.57 -11.07
N ASN A 303 14.14 -17.27 -12.20
CA ASN A 303 15.31 -18.08 -12.49
C ASN A 303 16.58 -17.25 -12.77
N LEU A 304 16.44 -15.98 -13.16
CA LEU A 304 17.54 -15.05 -13.38
C LEU A 304 18.07 -14.43 -12.08
N LEU A 305 17.40 -14.66 -10.95
CA LEU A 305 17.85 -14.14 -9.67
C LEU A 305 19.18 -14.80 -9.28
N PRO A 306 20.20 -14.03 -8.87
CA PRO A 306 21.44 -14.57 -8.38
C PRO A 306 21.20 -15.44 -7.15
N ALA A 307 21.84 -16.58 -7.13
CA ALA A 307 21.87 -17.49 -6.00
C ALA A 307 23.22 -17.39 -5.29
N TYR A 308 23.21 -17.50 -4.00
CA TYR A 308 24.41 -17.50 -3.17
C TYR A 308 24.32 -18.61 -2.13
N ASP A 309 25.48 -19.10 -1.74
CA ASP A 309 25.56 -20.11 -0.71
C ASP A 309 25.26 -19.48 0.66
N SER A 310 24.40 -20.14 1.40
CA SER A 310 23.99 -19.75 2.75
C SER A 310 24.03 -20.99 3.62
N VAL A 311 24.40 -20.84 4.87
CA VAL A 311 24.41 -21.92 5.83
C VAL A 311 23.15 -21.84 6.66
N LYS A 312 22.44 -22.97 6.82
CA LYS A 312 21.29 -23.09 7.68
C LYS A 312 21.57 -24.04 8.85
N ALA A 313 21.05 -23.69 10.02
CA ALA A 313 21.03 -24.59 11.15
C ALA A 313 20.11 -25.77 10.84
N ILE A 314 20.51 -26.97 11.25
CA ILE A 314 19.66 -28.17 11.18
C ILE A 314 18.68 -28.11 12.36
N ASP A 315 17.38 -28.27 12.07
CA ASP A 315 16.35 -28.27 13.11
C ASP A 315 16.60 -29.46 14.08
N GLY A 316 16.64 -29.13 15.39
CA GLY A 316 16.93 -30.09 16.44
C GLY A 316 18.43 -30.35 16.70
N ALA A 317 19.34 -29.70 16.01
CA ALA A 317 20.78 -29.79 16.30
C ALA A 317 21.09 -29.20 17.69
N LYS A 318 21.97 -29.88 18.42
CA LYS A 318 22.41 -29.46 19.75
C LYS A 318 23.45 -28.34 19.66
N ASP A 319 23.53 -27.56 20.72
CA ASP A 319 24.55 -26.53 20.87
C ASP A 319 25.96 -27.16 20.86
N VAL A 320 26.90 -26.47 20.25
CA VAL A 320 28.28 -26.92 20.09
C VAL A 320 29.16 -26.17 21.07
N THR A 321 29.87 -26.90 21.91
CA THR A 321 30.87 -26.30 22.78
C THR A 321 32.23 -26.26 22.06
N LEU A 322 32.74 -25.06 21.82
CA LEU A 322 34.06 -24.84 21.21
C LEU A 322 35.17 -25.24 22.17
N ALA A 323 36.36 -25.53 21.64
CA ALA A 323 37.56 -25.85 22.45
C ALA A 323 37.93 -24.76 23.46
N SER A 324 37.44 -23.53 23.25
CA SER A 324 37.57 -22.39 24.20
C SER A 324 36.57 -22.42 25.38
N GLY A 325 35.72 -23.46 25.47
CA GLY A 325 34.68 -23.55 26.50
C GLY A 325 33.41 -22.72 26.24
N VAL A 326 33.35 -21.99 25.11
CA VAL A 326 32.18 -21.19 24.71
C VAL A 326 31.16 -22.08 23.99
N THR A 327 29.92 -22.09 24.46
CA THR A 327 28.81 -22.81 23.82
C THR A 327 28.18 -21.91 22.77
N VAL A 328 28.12 -22.36 21.53
CA VAL A 328 27.57 -21.64 20.37
C VAL A 328 26.37 -22.38 19.85
N THR A 329 25.28 -21.67 19.60
CA THR A 329 24.06 -22.26 19.07
C THR A 329 24.17 -22.54 17.57
N PRO A 330 23.45 -23.56 17.03
CA PRO A 330 23.41 -23.83 15.58
C PRO A 330 23.03 -22.60 14.73
N LYS A 331 22.18 -21.71 15.29
CA LYS A 331 21.77 -20.46 14.63
C LYS A 331 22.90 -19.43 14.51
N GLU A 332 23.73 -19.32 15.53
CA GLU A 332 24.90 -18.42 15.52
C GLU A 332 25.96 -18.92 14.54
N LEU A 333 26.19 -20.25 14.48
CA LEU A 333 27.08 -20.87 13.51
C LEU A 333 26.60 -20.66 12.07
N ALA A 334 25.27 -20.81 11.85
CA ALA A 334 24.67 -20.51 10.57
C ALA A 334 24.78 -19.02 10.20
N ALA A 335 24.59 -18.12 11.13
CA ALA A 335 24.76 -16.66 10.93
C ALA A 335 26.20 -16.30 10.61
N ALA A 336 27.17 -17.00 11.19
CA ALA A 336 28.60 -16.86 10.90
C ALA A 336 29.03 -17.58 9.58
N ASN A 337 28.10 -18.19 8.87
CA ASN A 337 28.33 -18.94 7.62
C ASN A 337 29.28 -20.14 7.79
N VAL A 338 29.31 -20.77 8.99
CA VAL A 338 30.15 -21.90 9.32
C VAL A 338 29.39 -23.20 9.10
N VAL A 339 29.93 -24.07 8.23
CA VAL A 339 29.38 -25.39 7.97
C VAL A 339 30.01 -26.42 8.94
N LEU A 340 29.17 -27.00 9.80
CA LEU A 340 29.57 -28.08 10.71
C LEU A 340 28.71 -29.32 10.44
N PRO A 341 29.30 -30.47 10.19
CA PRO A 341 28.55 -31.71 9.94
C PRO A 341 27.61 -32.04 11.11
N GLY A 342 26.35 -32.31 10.79
CA GLY A 342 25.30 -32.62 11.79
C GLY A 342 24.72 -31.43 12.56
N VAL A 343 25.23 -30.22 12.34
CA VAL A 343 24.77 -28.99 13.01
C VAL A 343 24.26 -27.96 12.03
N THR A 344 25.00 -27.75 10.94
CA THR A 344 24.64 -26.78 9.90
C THR A 344 24.81 -27.39 8.50
N VAL A 345 24.00 -26.94 7.55
CA VAL A 345 24.02 -27.40 6.16
C VAL A 345 24.18 -26.20 5.23
N ALA A 346 25.08 -26.31 4.24
CA ALA A 346 25.17 -25.37 3.15
C ALA A 346 23.94 -25.52 2.24
N THR A 347 23.26 -24.44 1.99
CA THR A 347 22.09 -24.37 1.10
C THR A 347 22.25 -23.21 0.14
N THR A 348 21.89 -23.41 -1.12
CA THR A 348 21.88 -22.33 -2.11
C THR A 348 20.56 -21.57 -1.99
N VAL A 349 20.63 -20.30 -1.66
CA VAL A 349 19.45 -19.43 -1.49
C VAL A 349 19.42 -18.40 -2.60
N LYS A 350 18.29 -18.29 -3.30
CA LYS A 350 18.06 -17.22 -4.28
C LYS A 350 17.79 -15.89 -3.59
N LEU A 351 18.22 -14.81 -4.23
CA LEU A 351 17.98 -13.45 -3.73
C LEU A 351 16.47 -13.21 -3.62
N LYS A 352 16.02 -12.77 -2.45
CA LYS A 352 14.60 -12.45 -2.21
C LYS A 352 14.19 -11.23 -3.04
N MET A 353 12.99 -11.27 -3.64
CA MET A 353 12.47 -10.17 -4.46
C MET A 353 12.40 -8.84 -3.69
N ASN A 354 12.18 -8.87 -2.38
CA ASN A 354 12.22 -7.70 -1.52
C ASN A 354 13.55 -6.96 -1.59
N LEU A 355 14.67 -7.68 -1.57
CA LEU A 355 16.01 -7.11 -1.69
C LEU A 355 16.29 -6.58 -3.10
N VAL A 356 15.80 -7.27 -4.13
CA VAL A 356 15.92 -6.81 -5.53
C VAL A 356 15.28 -5.43 -5.68
N ILE A 357 14.04 -5.25 -5.19
CA ILE A 357 13.34 -3.96 -5.26
C ILE A 357 14.14 -2.88 -4.53
N GLN A 358 14.64 -3.16 -3.32
CA GLN A 358 15.44 -2.20 -2.55
C GLN A 358 16.70 -1.79 -3.30
N ILE A 359 17.49 -2.75 -3.79
CA ILE A 359 18.75 -2.50 -4.49
C ILE A 359 18.49 -1.70 -5.77
N VAL A 360 17.55 -2.13 -6.60
CA VAL A 360 17.27 -1.49 -7.89
C VAL A 360 16.73 -0.07 -7.70
N MET A 361 15.82 0.15 -6.74
CA MET A 361 15.26 1.48 -6.48
C MET A 361 16.30 2.45 -5.93
N ILE A 362 17.15 2.02 -4.98
CA ILE A 362 18.22 2.88 -4.44
C ILE A 362 19.27 3.17 -5.52
N SER A 363 19.61 2.17 -6.34
CA SER A 363 20.54 2.36 -7.46
C SER A 363 20.00 3.35 -8.49
N ALA A 364 18.71 3.24 -8.84
CA ALA A 364 18.06 4.20 -9.73
C ALA A 364 18.05 5.62 -9.15
N ALA A 365 17.79 5.74 -7.84
CA ALA A 365 17.87 7.01 -7.13
C ALA A 365 19.27 7.62 -7.23
N ALA A 366 20.32 6.84 -7.00
CA ALA A 366 21.71 7.27 -7.13
C ALA A 366 22.05 7.69 -8.56
N LEU A 367 21.65 6.91 -9.56
CA LEU A 367 21.83 7.27 -10.97
C LEU A 367 21.13 8.59 -11.34
N MET A 368 19.92 8.82 -10.84
CA MET A 368 19.21 10.08 -11.06
C MET A 368 19.91 11.27 -10.40
N ILE A 369 20.51 11.10 -9.22
CA ILE A 369 21.30 12.15 -8.57
C ILE A 369 22.55 12.47 -9.42
N MET A 370 23.27 11.46 -9.87
CA MET A 370 24.52 11.61 -10.60
C MET A 370 24.32 12.19 -12.01
N PHE A 371 23.37 11.68 -12.77
CA PHE A 371 23.19 12.01 -14.18
C PHE A 371 22.09 13.06 -14.47
N CYS A 372 21.17 13.29 -13.53
CA CYS A 372 20.04 14.19 -13.75
C CYS A 372 20.06 15.43 -12.83
N LYS A 373 21.17 15.65 -12.10
CA LYS A 373 21.35 16.80 -11.18
C LYS A 373 20.18 16.96 -10.19
N ALA A 374 19.56 15.84 -9.80
CA ALA A 374 18.48 15.86 -8.84
C ALA A 374 19.01 16.26 -7.45
N SER A 375 18.38 17.24 -6.81
CA SER A 375 18.80 17.69 -5.48
C SER A 375 18.16 16.84 -4.38
N PRO A 376 18.95 16.10 -3.57
CA PRO A 376 18.42 15.34 -2.43
C PRO A 376 17.65 16.21 -1.43
N LYS A 377 18.09 17.45 -1.21
CA LYS A 377 17.40 18.41 -0.33
C LYS A 377 15.97 18.72 -0.82
N LYS A 378 15.79 18.91 -2.14
CA LYS A 378 14.46 19.11 -2.73
C LYS A 378 13.62 17.84 -2.68
N ALA A 379 14.22 16.67 -2.82
CA ALA A 379 13.52 15.39 -2.72
C ALA A 379 12.90 15.20 -1.33
N VAL A 380 13.65 15.44 -0.27
CA VAL A 380 13.18 15.33 1.12
C VAL A 380 12.08 16.35 1.45
N ALA A 381 12.11 17.55 0.84
CA ALA A 381 11.06 18.55 0.97
C ALA A 381 9.82 18.25 0.12
N GLY A 382 9.91 17.32 -0.83
CA GLY A 382 8.84 16.98 -1.76
C GLY A 382 7.67 16.24 -1.12
N ALA A 383 6.47 16.40 -1.70
CA ALA A 383 5.24 15.80 -1.19
C ALA A 383 5.31 14.25 -1.15
N VAL A 384 5.97 13.64 -2.12
CA VAL A 384 6.15 12.17 -2.19
C VAL A 384 6.94 11.66 -1.00
N TRP A 385 8.05 12.31 -0.65
CA TRP A 385 8.85 11.93 0.51
C TRP A 385 8.10 12.13 1.82
N GLN A 386 7.41 13.28 1.96
CA GLN A 386 6.67 13.59 3.17
C GLN A 386 5.55 12.59 3.44
N SER A 387 4.83 12.17 2.39
CA SER A 387 3.78 11.16 2.51
C SER A 387 4.33 9.76 2.78
N GLY A 388 5.43 9.38 2.13
CA GLY A 388 6.09 8.10 2.37
C GLY A 388 6.60 7.96 3.80
N ARG A 389 7.07 9.06 4.40
CA ARG A 389 7.48 9.12 5.80
C ARG A 389 6.33 8.76 6.75
N VAL A 390 5.11 9.22 6.44
CA VAL A 390 3.91 8.86 7.23
C VAL A 390 3.59 7.37 7.13
N VAL A 391 3.65 6.80 5.92
CA VAL A 391 3.42 5.36 5.70
C VAL A 391 4.45 4.53 6.45
N TRP A 392 5.70 4.97 6.49
CA TRP A 392 6.75 4.31 7.25
C TRP A 392 6.44 4.28 8.76
N TRP A 393 6.06 5.43 9.37
CA TRP A 393 5.63 5.49 10.76
C TRP A 393 4.43 4.57 11.05
N LEU A 394 3.42 4.60 10.19
CA LEU A 394 2.26 3.73 10.29
C LEU A 394 2.63 2.25 10.25
N SER A 395 3.56 1.87 9.37
CA SER A 395 4.02 0.48 9.23
C SER A 395 4.79 -0.01 10.46
N MET A 396 5.52 0.86 11.14
CA MET A 396 6.19 0.52 12.41
C MET A 396 5.18 0.23 13.52
N VAL A 397 4.11 1.01 13.60
CA VAL A 397 3.13 0.92 14.67
C VAL A 397 2.08 -0.16 14.39
N SER A 398 1.57 -0.25 13.15
CA SER A 398 0.44 -1.11 12.82
C SER A 398 0.69 -2.61 12.98
N ARG A 399 1.95 -3.08 12.94
CA ARG A 399 2.29 -4.49 13.18
C ARG A 399 2.75 -4.81 14.60
N GLY A 400 2.88 -3.82 15.46
CA GLY A 400 2.85 -4.08 16.89
C GLY A 400 1.49 -4.60 17.37
N TRP A 401 0.44 -4.51 16.54
CA TRP A 401 -0.88 -5.06 16.82
C TRP A 401 -0.82 -6.58 16.77
N PRO A 402 -1.22 -7.28 17.82
CA PRO A 402 -1.09 -8.73 17.88
C PRO A 402 -1.96 -9.38 16.80
N ILE A 403 -1.33 -10.11 15.89
CA ILE A 403 -1.99 -11.02 14.94
C ILE A 403 -2.53 -12.27 15.69
N HIS A 404 -2.57 -12.23 17.00
CA HIS A 404 -2.88 -13.37 17.84
C HIS A 404 -4.35 -13.79 17.91
N THR A 405 -5.28 -13.04 17.32
CA THR A 405 -6.67 -13.50 17.27
C THR A 405 -6.88 -14.79 16.47
N SER A 406 -6.00 -15.09 15.51
CA SER A 406 -6.07 -16.37 14.78
C SER A 406 -5.17 -17.48 15.33
N ALA A 407 -4.09 -17.15 16.04
CA ALA A 407 -3.17 -18.16 16.55
C ALA A 407 -3.59 -18.76 17.91
N ILE A 408 -4.34 -18.03 18.72
CA ILE A 408 -4.85 -18.52 20.02
C ILE A 408 -5.94 -19.59 19.81
N ILE A 409 -6.66 -19.58 18.68
CA ILE A 409 -7.69 -20.58 18.36
C ILE A 409 -7.06 -21.92 17.91
N LEU A 410 -5.79 -21.93 17.46
CA LEU A 410 -5.13 -23.12 16.91
C LEU A 410 -4.11 -23.78 17.85
N THR A 411 -3.77 -23.19 19.00
CA THR A 411 -2.71 -23.71 19.90
C THR A 411 -3.15 -23.93 21.35
N ARG A 412 -4.47 -23.90 21.63
CA ARG A 412 -5.00 -24.34 22.92
C ARG A 412 -6.13 -25.35 22.75
#